data_09e6a3c1f990fe1cce18ddef79617c2d
#
_entry.id   09e6a3c1f990fe1cce18ddef79617c2d
#
_cell.length_a   1.000
_cell.length_b   1.000
_cell.length_c   1.000
_cell.angle_alpha   90.00
_cell.angle_beta   90.00
_cell.angle_gamma   90.00
#
_symmetry.space_group_name_H-M   'P 1'
#
loop_
_entity.id
_entity.type
_entity.pdbx_description
1 polymer ?
#
loop_
_entity_poly.entity_id
_entity_poly.type
_entity_poly.pdbx_seq_one_letter_code
_entity_poly.pdbx_strand_id
1 'polypeptide(L)'
;MGPKFCGDGCTSQCGAKSECDPGWGSEYSNATACPLNVCCSDYGFCGTTADFCNGRTIPNPECPVSAKSASKKLIGYYEGWNYQRSCGNMEPEDIPLGYYTHIFFSFALIDPTTFRMDIMDSGTASRYGRVTALKAQDPDLKVFIAIGGWAMNDPGPWRTAFSDMAKSEANQDKFFDSLVTFLKKYDFDGLDIDWE
;
A
#
# COMPACT_ATOMS: atom_id res chain seq x y z
N MET A 1 13.52 -0.65 30.96
CA MET A 1 13.68 0.43 31.97
C MET A 1 13.30 -0.13 33.31
N GLY A 2 14.16 0.00 34.31
CA GLY A 2 13.90 -0.55 35.64
C GLY A 2 13.09 0.41 36.53
N PRO A 3 12.58 -0.05 37.66
CA PRO A 3 11.77 0.74 38.59
C PRO A 3 12.41 2.07 39.05
N LYS A 4 13.73 2.18 38.93
CA LYS A 4 14.46 3.39 39.33
C LYS A 4 14.25 4.58 38.38
N PHE A 5 13.71 4.34 37.16
CA PHE A 5 13.42 5.37 36.15
C PHE A 5 11.95 5.76 36.12
N CYS A 6 11.09 5.04 36.86
CA CYS A 6 9.64 5.20 36.88
C CYS A 6 9.20 5.68 38.23
N GLY A 7 9.66 6.84 38.67
CA GLY A 7 9.24 7.51 39.90
C GLY A 7 7.99 8.37 39.70
N ASP A 8 7.58 9.07 40.79
CA ASP A 8 6.47 10.01 40.77
C ASP A 8 6.65 11.06 39.66
N GLY A 9 5.63 11.24 38.84
CA GLY A 9 5.63 12.15 37.67
C GLY A 9 6.10 11.53 36.35
N CYS A 10 6.44 10.25 36.29
CA CYS A 10 6.76 9.57 35.03
C CYS A 10 5.48 9.36 34.22
N THR A 11 5.41 10.01 33.06
CA THR A 11 4.31 9.85 32.08
C THR A 11 4.61 8.81 31.01
N SER A 12 5.75 8.12 31.10
CA SER A 12 6.20 7.12 30.14
C SER A 12 5.61 5.73 30.43
N GLN A 13 5.81 4.82 29.49
CA GLN A 13 5.30 3.43 29.56
C GLN A 13 6.15 2.57 30.51
N CYS A 14 6.12 2.87 31.79
CA CYS A 14 6.88 2.17 32.83
C CYS A 14 6.49 0.68 33.00
N GLY A 15 5.32 0.30 32.50
CA GLY A 15 4.84 -1.08 32.48
C GLY A 15 5.16 -1.85 31.20
N ALA A 16 5.86 -1.24 30.26
CA ALA A 16 6.23 -1.91 29.01
C ALA A 16 7.19 -3.08 29.30
N LYS A 17 6.84 -4.25 28.80
CA LYS A 17 7.67 -5.45 28.89
C LYS A 17 8.53 -5.56 27.66
N SER A 18 9.76 -6.05 27.82
CA SER A 18 10.64 -6.35 26.70
C SER A 18 10.02 -7.39 25.78
N GLU A 19 10.12 -7.17 24.49
CA GLU A 19 9.56 -8.02 23.43
C GLU A 19 10.58 -9.02 22.90
N CYS A 20 11.88 -8.73 23.10
CA CYS A 20 13.00 -9.56 22.67
C CYS A 20 14.16 -9.47 23.65
N ASP A 21 15.08 -10.44 23.58
CA ASP A 21 16.31 -10.45 24.40
C ASP A 21 17.46 -9.85 23.56
N PRO A 22 18.04 -8.70 23.97
CA PRO A 22 19.20 -8.15 23.29
C PRO A 22 20.50 -8.89 23.54
N GLY A 23 20.47 -10.01 24.27
CA GLY A 23 21.63 -10.83 24.57
C GLY A 23 22.32 -10.50 25.90
N TRP A 24 21.64 -9.76 26.80
CA TRP A 24 22.17 -9.38 28.12
C TRP A 24 21.64 -10.27 29.24
N GLY A 25 20.91 -11.30 28.89
CA GLY A 25 20.38 -12.30 29.82
C GLY A 25 18.85 -12.40 29.79
N SER A 26 18.33 -13.51 30.35
CA SER A 26 16.91 -13.86 30.33
C SER A 26 15.98 -12.94 31.13
N GLU A 27 16.50 -11.92 31.79
CA GLU A 27 15.73 -10.97 32.56
C GLU A 27 14.86 -10.03 31.67
N TYR A 28 15.21 -9.88 30.40
CA TYR A 28 14.53 -8.98 29.48
C TYR A 28 13.33 -9.64 28.81
N SER A 29 13.52 -10.80 28.21
CA SER A 29 12.46 -11.54 27.53
C SER A 29 12.88 -12.99 27.29
N ASN A 30 11.91 -13.90 27.29
CA ASN A 30 12.14 -15.29 26.87
C ASN A 30 12.26 -15.44 25.33
N ALA A 31 11.92 -14.39 24.56
CA ALA A 31 12.02 -14.40 23.12
C ALA A 31 13.40 -13.93 22.68
N THR A 32 14.14 -14.78 22.01
CA THR A 32 15.48 -14.48 21.49
C THR A 32 15.47 -13.72 20.17
N ALA A 33 14.34 -13.67 19.48
CA ALA A 33 14.17 -13.00 18.22
C ALA A 33 12.86 -12.23 18.15
N CYS A 34 12.87 -11.09 17.48
CA CYS A 34 11.67 -10.33 17.19
C CYS A 34 10.81 -11.02 16.13
N PRO A 35 9.46 -10.86 16.19
CA PRO A 35 8.58 -11.24 15.10
C PRO A 35 9.04 -10.61 13.77
N LEU A 36 8.75 -11.27 12.66
CA LEU A 36 9.12 -10.81 11.30
C LEU A 36 10.61 -10.56 11.09
N ASN A 37 11.45 -11.08 11.98
CA ASN A 37 12.91 -10.92 11.92
C ASN A 37 13.38 -9.45 11.93
N VAL A 38 12.63 -8.55 12.55
CA VAL A 38 13.04 -7.15 12.74
C VAL A 38 14.11 -7.03 13.82
N CYS A 39 14.75 -5.87 13.96
CA CYS A 39 15.79 -5.65 14.95
C CYS A 39 15.25 -5.70 16.38
N CYS A 40 16.01 -6.33 17.28
CA CYS A 40 15.89 -6.14 18.72
C CYS A 40 16.80 -5.00 19.16
N SER A 41 16.26 -3.94 19.73
CA SER A 41 17.04 -2.84 20.28
C SER A 41 17.83 -3.28 21.52
N ASP A 42 18.82 -2.50 21.91
CA ASP A 42 19.59 -2.69 23.15
C ASP A 42 18.71 -2.64 24.41
N TYR A 43 17.48 -2.16 24.29
CA TYR A 43 16.50 -2.06 25.37
C TYR A 43 15.43 -3.17 25.34
N GLY A 44 15.55 -4.13 24.44
CA GLY A 44 14.63 -5.28 24.32
C GLY A 44 13.31 -4.98 23.61
N PHE A 45 13.26 -4.02 22.73
CA PHE A 45 12.07 -3.68 21.93
C PHE A 45 12.32 -3.93 20.44
N CYS A 46 11.30 -4.40 19.77
CA CYS A 46 11.34 -4.74 18.35
C CYS A 46 11.03 -3.53 17.46
N GLY A 47 11.78 -3.34 16.38
CA GLY A 47 11.53 -2.26 15.43
C GLY A 47 12.44 -2.31 14.21
N THR A 48 12.18 -1.43 13.25
CA THR A 48 12.86 -1.38 11.96
C THR A 48 13.72 -0.13 11.76
N THR A 49 13.61 0.86 12.66
CA THR A 49 14.37 2.12 12.54
C THR A 49 15.79 1.96 13.07
N ALA A 50 16.64 2.94 12.77
CA ALA A 50 18.03 2.99 13.22
C ALA A 50 18.16 2.86 14.75
N ASP A 51 17.21 3.40 15.52
CA ASP A 51 17.19 3.34 16.99
C ASP A 51 17.05 1.91 17.51
N PHE A 52 16.38 1.04 16.77
CA PHE A 52 16.24 -0.38 17.12
C PHE A 52 17.37 -1.22 16.56
N CYS A 53 17.86 -0.88 15.38
CA CYS A 53 18.87 -1.67 14.66
C CYS A 53 20.29 -1.35 15.06
N ASN A 54 20.53 -0.26 15.79
CA ASN A 54 21.86 0.15 16.23
C ASN A 54 22.93 0.11 15.11
N GLY A 55 22.55 0.68 13.94
CA GLY A 55 23.38 0.69 12.74
C GLY A 55 23.48 -0.64 11.99
N ARG A 56 22.78 -1.69 12.43
CA ARG A 56 22.68 -2.94 11.70
C ARG A 56 21.64 -2.78 10.57
N THR A 57 22.02 -3.14 9.36
CA THR A 57 21.08 -3.27 8.25
C THR A 57 20.44 -4.65 8.37
N ILE A 58 19.10 -4.70 8.48
CA ILE A 58 18.39 -5.95 8.29
C ILE A 58 18.31 -6.14 6.76
N PRO A 59 18.90 -7.18 6.19
CA PRO A 59 18.65 -7.50 4.80
C PRO A 59 17.15 -7.78 4.66
N ASN A 60 16.52 -7.14 3.67
CA ASN A 60 15.19 -7.57 3.27
C ASN A 60 15.24 -9.08 3.02
N PRO A 61 14.26 -9.86 3.51
CA PRO A 61 14.22 -11.27 3.19
C PRO A 61 14.24 -11.39 1.66
N GLU A 62 15.21 -12.14 1.14
CA GLU A 62 15.19 -12.50 -0.27
C GLU A 62 13.96 -13.39 -0.48
N CYS A 63 12.91 -12.81 -1.04
CA CYS A 63 11.82 -13.62 -1.55
C CYS A 63 12.29 -14.21 -2.88
N PRO A 64 12.43 -15.53 -2.97
CA PRO A 64 12.64 -16.14 -4.27
C PRO A 64 11.44 -15.75 -5.16
N VAL A 65 11.73 -15.22 -6.34
CA VAL A 65 10.74 -14.81 -7.35
C VAL A 65 9.75 -15.95 -7.69
N SER A 66 10.10 -17.18 -7.31
CA SER A 66 9.30 -18.39 -7.46
C SER A 66 8.57 -18.85 -6.19
N ALA A 67 8.63 -18.11 -5.10
CA ALA A 67 7.86 -18.44 -3.92
C ALA A 67 6.37 -18.29 -4.24
N LYS A 68 5.79 -19.36 -4.76
CA LYS A 68 4.32 -19.46 -4.87
C LYS A 68 3.76 -19.28 -3.47
N SER A 69 3.24 -18.11 -3.21
CA SER A 69 2.47 -17.83 -2.01
C SER A 69 1.45 -18.95 -1.83
N ALA A 70 1.22 -19.40 -0.59
CA ALA A 70 0.10 -20.30 -0.26
C ALA A 70 -1.25 -19.69 -0.66
N SER A 71 -1.32 -18.40 -0.85
CA SER A 71 -2.41 -17.62 -1.40
C SER A 71 -2.26 -17.53 -2.92
N LYS A 72 -3.29 -17.93 -3.66
CA LYS A 72 -3.30 -17.88 -5.14
C LYS A 72 -3.17 -16.48 -5.70
N LYS A 73 -3.53 -15.46 -4.93
CA LYS A 73 -3.43 -14.04 -5.27
C LYS A 73 -3.05 -13.24 -4.02
N LEU A 74 -2.07 -12.36 -4.17
CA LEU A 74 -1.72 -11.34 -3.20
C LEU A 74 -1.87 -9.99 -3.89
N ILE A 75 -2.82 -9.19 -3.41
CA ILE A 75 -3.20 -7.91 -4.00
C ILE A 75 -2.71 -6.81 -3.07
N GLY A 76 -1.98 -5.83 -3.60
CA GLY A 76 -1.62 -4.60 -2.90
C GLY A 76 -2.28 -3.40 -3.57
N TYR A 77 -2.76 -2.44 -2.77
CA TYR A 77 -3.21 -1.15 -3.28
C TYR A 77 -2.08 -0.14 -3.23
N TYR A 78 -1.86 0.57 -4.33
CA TYR A 78 -0.94 1.69 -4.42
C TYR A 78 -1.74 3.00 -4.44
N GLU A 79 -1.59 3.81 -3.40
CA GLU A 79 -2.24 5.11 -3.29
C GLU A 79 -1.55 6.14 -4.18
N GLY A 80 -2.12 6.44 -5.33
CA GLY A 80 -1.53 7.34 -6.32
C GLY A 80 -1.30 8.77 -5.84
N TRP A 81 -2.03 9.21 -4.81
CA TRP A 81 -1.89 10.53 -4.18
C TRP A 81 -0.85 10.58 -3.05
N ASN A 82 -0.17 9.48 -2.75
CA ASN A 82 0.79 9.44 -1.63
C ASN A 82 1.94 10.46 -1.79
N TYR A 83 2.23 10.90 -3.01
CA TYR A 83 3.23 11.93 -3.30
C TYR A 83 2.93 13.29 -2.63
N GLN A 84 1.70 13.53 -2.22
CA GLN A 84 1.28 14.76 -1.52
C GLN A 84 1.61 14.72 -0.02
N ARG A 85 2.03 13.59 0.50
CA ARG A 85 2.43 13.45 1.91
C ARG A 85 3.76 14.16 2.16
N SER A 86 3.89 14.77 3.32
CA SER A 86 5.14 15.42 3.74
C SER A 86 6.25 14.42 4.10
N CYS A 87 5.87 13.17 4.42
CA CYS A 87 6.80 12.08 4.72
C CYS A 87 6.13 10.73 4.41
N GLY A 88 6.95 9.68 4.27
CA GLY A 88 6.47 8.34 3.99
C GLY A 88 5.88 8.16 2.58
N ASN A 89 6.37 8.95 1.61
CA ASN A 89 6.04 8.77 0.21
C ASN A 89 6.67 7.48 -0.28
N MET A 90 5.97 6.82 -1.18
CA MET A 90 6.45 5.65 -1.90
C MET A 90 6.33 5.93 -3.39
N GLU A 91 7.43 5.97 -4.10
CA GLU A 91 7.36 6.06 -5.55
C GLU A 91 7.02 4.68 -6.15
N PRO A 92 6.44 4.63 -7.37
CA PRO A 92 6.09 3.35 -8.00
C PRO A 92 7.23 2.34 -8.04
N GLU A 93 8.45 2.82 -8.26
CA GLU A 93 9.66 1.99 -8.36
C GLU A 93 10.10 1.40 -7.02
N ASP A 94 9.58 1.90 -5.89
CA ASP A 94 9.85 1.38 -4.54
C ASP A 94 8.92 0.20 -4.19
N ILE A 95 7.95 -0.13 -5.03
CA ILE A 95 7.06 -1.29 -4.81
C ILE A 95 7.89 -2.57 -4.86
N PRO A 96 7.90 -3.39 -3.79
CA PRO A 96 8.70 -4.61 -3.76
C PRO A 96 8.11 -5.65 -4.72
N LEU A 97 8.84 -5.92 -5.81
CA LEU A 97 8.45 -6.93 -6.80
C LEU A 97 8.63 -8.35 -6.26
N GLY A 98 7.86 -9.30 -6.82
CA GLY A 98 7.88 -10.70 -6.41
C GLY A 98 7.02 -11.02 -5.18
N TYR A 99 6.51 -10.02 -4.45
CA TYR A 99 5.59 -10.22 -3.32
C TYR A 99 4.13 -10.22 -3.76
N TYR A 100 3.78 -9.31 -4.66
CA TYR A 100 2.41 -9.12 -5.12
C TYR A 100 2.19 -9.83 -6.45
N THR A 101 1.05 -10.49 -6.60
CA THR A 101 0.57 -10.98 -7.90
C THR A 101 -0.20 -9.90 -8.64
N HIS A 102 -0.77 -8.96 -7.88
CA HIS A 102 -1.58 -7.86 -8.43
C HIS A 102 -1.29 -6.57 -7.66
N ILE A 103 -1.15 -5.48 -8.38
CA ILE A 103 -1.18 -4.12 -7.82
C ILE A 103 -2.43 -3.42 -8.34
N PHE A 104 -3.22 -2.90 -7.42
CA PHE A 104 -4.38 -2.06 -7.72
C PHE A 104 -4.00 -0.60 -7.50
N PHE A 105 -3.99 0.19 -8.55
CA PHE A 105 -3.65 1.61 -8.49
C PHE A 105 -4.89 2.41 -8.09
N SER A 106 -4.89 3.10 -6.99
CA SER A 106 -5.94 3.99 -6.49
C SER A 106 -5.60 5.45 -6.77
N PHE A 107 -6.37 6.23 -7.48
CA PHE A 107 -7.59 5.91 -8.20
C PHE A 107 -7.61 6.63 -9.55
N ALA A 108 -8.47 6.19 -10.45
CA ALA A 108 -9.07 7.01 -11.48
C ALA A 108 -10.54 7.27 -11.12
N LEU A 109 -11.21 8.12 -11.87
CA LEU A 109 -12.59 8.54 -11.61
C LEU A 109 -13.47 8.25 -12.82
N ILE A 110 -14.79 8.36 -12.61
CA ILE A 110 -15.78 8.52 -13.69
C ILE A 110 -16.22 9.99 -13.68
N ASP A 111 -16.13 10.67 -14.80
CA ASP A 111 -16.72 12.00 -14.95
C ASP A 111 -18.25 11.92 -14.79
N PRO A 112 -18.84 12.62 -13.82
CA PRO A 112 -20.26 12.47 -13.47
C PRO A 112 -21.22 13.01 -14.53
N THR A 113 -20.72 13.75 -15.53
CA THR A 113 -21.53 14.34 -16.61
C THR A 113 -21.43 13.52 -17.89
N THR A 114 -20.22 13.11 -18.23
CA THR A 114 -19.96 12.39 -19.49
C THR A 114 -19.96 10.88 -19.34
N PHE A 115 -19.87 10.37 -18.12
CA PHE A 115 -19.72 8.97 -17.75
C PHE A 115 -18.51 8.28 -18.37
N ARG A 116 -17.46 9.05 -18.67
CA ARG A 116 -16.19 8.55 -19.19
C ARG A 116 -15.15 8.44 -18.09
N MET A 117 -14.17 7.57 -18.31
CA MET A 117 -12.99 7.51 -17.45
C MET A 117 -12.29 8.86 -17.39
N ASP A 118 -11.95 9.30 -16.20
CA ASP A 118 -11.19 10.50 -15.94
C ASP A 118 -10.05 10.25 -14.97
N ILE A 119 -9.06 11.12 -14.99
CA ILE A 119 -7.93 11.08 -14.06
C ILE A 119 -8.32 11.74 -12.74
N MET A 120 -7.77 11.26 -11.63
CA MET A 120 -7.97 11.90 -10.33
C MET A 120 -7.36 13.32 -10.31
N ASP A 121 -6.10 13.42 -10.71
CA ASP A 121 -5.34 14.65 -10.91
C ASP A 121 -4.09 14.37 -11.75
N SER A 122 -3.40 15.42 -12.21
CA SER A 122 -2.22 15.27 -13.07
C SER A 122 -1.03 14.59 -12.38
N GLY A 123 -0.86 14.83 -11.07
CA GLY A 123 0.21 14.20 -10.29
C GLY A 123 0.00 12.70 -10.14
N THR A 124 -1.23 12.29 -9.81
CA THR A 124 -1.62 10.88 -9.76
C THR A 124 -1.50 10.24 -11.15
N ALA A 125 -2.01 10.89 -12.20
CA ALA A 125 -1.97 10.36 -13.55
C ALA A 125 -0.54 10.18 -14.10
N SER A 126 0.42 11.00 -13.66
CA SER A 126 1.83 10.85 -14.03
C SER A 126 2.46 9.53 -13.54
N ARG A 127 1.83 8.87 -12.59
CA ARG A 127 2.28 7.61 -12.01
C ARG A 127 1.66 6.36 -12.63
N TYR A 128 0.57 6.49 -13.39
CA TYR A 128 -0.10 5.33 -14.02
C TYR A 128 0.89 4.49 -14.86
N GLY A 129 1.55 5.12 -15.81
CA GLY A 129 2.52 4.44 -16.67
C GLY A 129 3.77 3.95 -15.94
N ARG A 130 4.13 4.58 -14.81
CA ARG A 130 5.28 4.14 -14.01
C ARG A 130 4.98 2.86 -13.24
N VAL A 131 3.77 2.71 -12.68
CA VAL A 131 3.36 1.47 -12.00
C VAL A 131 3.20 0.34 -13.01
N THR A 132 2.58 0.58 -14.16
CA THR A 132 2.43 -0.47 -15.20
C THR A 132 3.77 -0.87 -15.83
N ALA A 133 4.76 0.03 -15.88
CA ALA A 133 6.12 -0.29 -16.35
C ALA A 133 6.85 -1.32 -15.47
N LEU A 134 6.41 -1.54 -14.22
CA LEU A 134 6.96 -2.59 -13.35
C LEU A 134 6.77 -4.00 -13.91
N LYS A 135 5.76 -4.20 -14.76
CA LYS A 135 5.53 -5.48 -15.49
C LYS A 135 6.71 -5.90 -16.37
N ALA A 136 7.55 -4.95 -16.79
CA ALA A 136 8.76 -5.27 -17.54
C ALA A 136 9.83 -5.97 -16.66
N GLN A 137 9.80 -5.74 -15.34
CA GLN A 137 10.71 -6.34 -14.37
C GLN A 137 10.09 -7.60 -13.72
N ASP A 138 8.77 -7.66 -13.63
CA ASP A 138 8.01 -8.79 -13.10
C ASP A 138 6.87 -9.15 -14.09
N PRO A 139 7.12 -10.01 -15.07
CA PRO A 139 6.15 -10.36 -16.12
C PRO A 139 4.88 -11.05 -15.61
N ASP A 140 4.91 -11.63 -14.42
CA ASP A 140 3.75 -12.27 -13.80
C ASP A 140 2.86 -11.28 -13.05
N LEU A 141 3.36 -10.07 -12.77
CA LEU A 141 2.61 -9.00 -12.11
C LEU A 141 1.46 -8.51 -13.00
N LYS A 142 0.28 -8.36 -12.40
CA LYS A 142 -0.87 -7.71 -13.01
C LYS A 142 -1.13 -6.36 -12.35
N VAL A 143 -1.38 -5.34 -13.15
CA VAL A 143 -1.63 -3.99 -12.65
C VAL A 143 -3.01 -3.53 -13.09
N PHE A 144 -3.87 -3.28 -12.12
CA PHE A 144 -5.25 -2.85 -12.31
C PHE A 144 -5.41 -1.38 -11.93
N ILE A 145 -6.30 -0.68 -12.62
CA ILE A 145 -6.76 0.62 -12.16
C ILE A 145 -7.99 0.45 -11.28
N ALA A 146 -7.98 1.03 -10.09
CA ALA A 146 -9.18 1.15 -9.26
C ALA A 146 -9.91 2.44 -9.57
N ILE A 147 -11.24 2.40 -9.60
CA ILE A 147 -12.11 3.58 -9.74
C ILE A 147 -13.09 3.61 -8.60
N GLY A 148 -13.37 4.81 -8.10
CA GLY A 148 -14.29 4.99 -6.99
C GLY A 148 -13.59 5.44 -5.72
N GLY A 149 -13.70 4.60 -4.70
CA GLY A 149 -13.25 4.90 -3.36
C GLY A 149 -14.13 5.95 -2.68
N TRP A 150 -13.78 6.28 -1.47
CA TRP A 150 -14.54 7.19 -0.61
C TRP A 150 -14.98 8.49 -1.30
N ALA A 151 -14.08 9.16 -2.03
CA ALA A 151 -14.38 10.44 -2.67
C ALA A 151 -15.49 10.40 -3.72
N MET A 152 -15.74 9.24 -4.34
CA MET A 152 -16.85 9.05 -5.29
C MET A 152 -18.15 8.60 -4.64
N ASN A 153 -18.11 8.18 -3.37
CA ASN A 153 -19.28 7.68 -2.63
C ASN A 153 -19.78 8.68 -1.57
N ASP A 154 -18.95 9.61 -1.15
CA ASP A 154 -19.30 10.70 -0.26
C ASP A 154 -20.23 11.75 -0.91
N PRO A 155 -20.95 12.54 -0.08
CA PRO A 155 -21.69 13.69 -0.57
C PRO A 155 -20.83 14.66 -1.39
N GLY A 156 -21.06 14.70 -2.70
CA GLY A 156 -20.28 15.51 -3.63
C GLY A 156 -20.73 15.28 -5.08
N PRO A 157 -20.02 15.87 -6.05
CA PRO A 157 -20.42 15.80 -7.46
C PRO A 157 -20.38 14.37 -8.06
N TRP A 158 -19.60 13.47 -7.48
CA TRP A 158 -19.46 12.09 -7.97
C TRP A 158 -20.40 11.08 -7.33
N ARG A 159 -21.10 11.44 -6.23
CA ARG A 159 -21.88 10.52 -5.40
C ARG A 159 -22.84 9.62 -6.18
N THR A 160 -23.41 10.10 -7.26
CA THR A 160 -24.37 9.34 -8.07
C THR A 160 -23.78 8.82 -9.38
N ALA A 161 -22.49 9.08 -9.64
CA ALA A 161 -21.87 8.76 -10.93
C ALA A 161 -21.98 7.26 -11.29
N PHE A 162 -21.72 6.36 -10.36
CA PHE A 162 -21.88 4.91 -10.58
C PHE A 162 -23.33 4.53 -10.82
N SER A 163 -24.24 4.98 -9.96
CA SER A 163 -25.66 4.64 -10.08
C SER A 163 -26.30 5.22 -11.33
N ASP A 164 -25.91 6.44 -11.72
CA ASP A 164 -26.46 7.08 -12.93
C ASP A 164 -25.84 6.50 -14.22
N MET A 165 -24.58 6.08 -14.16
CA MET A 165 -23.97 5.28 -15.24
C MET A 165 -24.68 3.94 -15.38
N ALA A 166 -24.89 3.21 -14.28
CA ALA A 166 -25.48 1.88 -14.29
C ALA A 166 -26.94 1.83 -14.74
N LYS A 167 -27.72 2.92 -14.59
CA LYS A 167 -29.13 3.00 -14.98
C LYS A 167 -29.37 3.09 -16.49
N SER A 168 -28.34 3.41 -17.29
CA SER A 168 -28.52 3.73 -18.71
C SER A 168 -27.50 2.98 -19.57
N GLU A 169 -27.95 2.14 -20.50
CA GLU A 169 -27.10 1.49 -21.49
C GLU A 169 -26.19 2.50 -22.23
N ALA A 170 -26.76 3.64 -22.65
CA ALA A 170 -26.01 4.66 -23.35
C ALA A 170 -24.88 5.27 -22.48
N ASN A 171 -25.04 5.32 -21.15
CA ASN A 171 -23.97 5.76 -20.24
C ASN A 171 -22.96 4.64 -19.99
N GLN A 172 -23.41 3.40 -19.89
CA GLN A 172 -22.53 2.23 -19.80
C GLN A 172 -21.63 2.11 -21.05
N ASP A 173 -22.19 2.30 -22.24
CA ASP A 173 -21.42 2.29 -23.51
C ASP A 173 -20.31 3.35 -23.50
N LYS A 174 -20.64 4.58 -23.08
CA LYS A 174 -19.62 5.65 -22.95
C LYS A 174 -18.53 5.28 -21.96
N PHE A 175 -18.91 4.69 -20.83
CA PHE A 175 -17.96 4.23 -19.82
C PHE A 175 -17.06 3.13 -20.38
N PHE A 176 -17.63 2.08 -20.96
CA PHE A 176 -16.85 0.95 -21.49
C PHE A 176 -15.91 1.37 -22.62
N ASP A 177 -16.35 2.19 -23.54
CA ASP A 177 -15.51 2.72 -24.63
C ASP A 177 -14.30 3.50 -24.09
N SER A 178 -14.57 4.37 -23.10
CA SER A 178 -13.51 5.15 -22.47
C SER A 178 -12.60 4.31 -21.60
N LEU A 179 -13.14 3.31 -20.90
CA LEU A 179 -12.38 2.36 -20.09
C LEU A 179 -11.38 1.58 -20.96
N VAL A 180 -11.83 0.99 -22.07
CA VAL A 180 -10.93 0.24 -22.97
C VAL A 180 -9.82 1.15 -23.51
N THR A 181 -10.15 2.39 -23.82
CA THR A 181 -9.17 3.39 -24.25
C THR A 181 -8.18 3.72 -23.15
N PHE A 182 -8.66 3.91 -21.92
CA PHE A 182 -7.85 4.22 -20.74
C PHE A 182 -6.90 3.06 -20.39
N LEU A 183 -7.41 1.82 -20.34
CA LEU A 183 -6.60 0.64 -20.06
C LEU A 183 -5.47 0.49 -21.09
N LYS A 184 -5.77 0.64 -22.37
CA LYS A 184 -4.76 0.57 -23.44
C LYS A 184 -3.74 1.70 -23.36
N LYS A 185 -4.19 2.92 -23.05
CA LYS A 185 -3.31 4.10 -22.98
C LYS A 185 -2.24 3.96 -21.89
N TYR A 186 -2.61 3.41 -20.76
CA TYR A 186 -1.73 3.32 -19.59
C TYR A 186 -1.23 1.90 -19.31
N ASP A 187 -1.56 0.94 -20.17
CA ASP A 187 -1.14 -0.47 -20.08
C ASP A 187 -1.61 -1.18 -18.81
N PHE A 188 -2.84 -0.87 -18.34
CA PHE A 188 -3.47 -1.61 -17.25
C PHE A 188 -4.04 -2.95 -17.72
N ASP A 189 -3.95 -3.99 -16.89
CA ASP A 189 -4.46 -5.33 -17.18
C ASP A 189 -5.96 -5.48 -16.88
N GLY A 190 -6.55 -4.56 -16.11
CA GLY A 190 -7.95 -4.64 -15.73
C GLY A 190 -8.41 -3.48 -14.85
N LEU A 191 -9.63 -3.62 -14.38
CA LEU A 191 -10.37 -2.65 -13.59
C LEU A 191 -10.75 -3.26 -12.24
N ASP A 192 -10.65 -2.47 -11.19
CA ASP A 192 -11.27 -2.65 -9.89
C ASP A 192 -12.36 -1.59 -9.70
N ILE A 193 -13.55 -1.99 -9.25
CA ILE A 193 -14.66 -1.06 -8.99
C ILE A 193 -14.87 -0.98 -7.48
N ASP A 194 -14.48 0.16 -6.91
CA ASP A 194 -14.60 0.47 -5.51
C ASP A 194 -15.84 1.34 -5.28
N TRP A 195 -17.02 0.69 -5.36
CA TRP A 195 -18.31 1.31 -5.20
C TRP A 195 -18.89 0.92 -3.84
N GLU A 196 -18.91 1.87 -2.90
CA GLU A 196 -19.43 1.75 -1.53
C GLU A 196 -20.89 2.22 -1.40
#